data_fab1dd5f9e9ff3cd59266ea14b90812d
#
_entry.id   fab1dd5f9e9ff3cd59266ea14b90812d
#
_cell.length_a   1.000
_cell.length_b   1.000
_cell.length_c   1.000
_cell.angle_alpha   90.00
_cell.angle_beta   90.00
_cell.angle_gamma   90.00
#
_symmetry.space_group_name_H-M   'P 1'
#
loop_
_entity.id
_entity.type
_entity.pdbx_description
1 polymer ?
#
loop_
_entity_poly.entity_id
_entity_poly.type
_entity_poly.pdbx_seq_one_letter_code
_entity_poly.pdbx_strand_id
1 'polypeptide(L)'
;MDIESFLHRFPETSTIIVNGGDPLMMPPKYYWDIIEILERLGMDTTLAFTTNLWAFYKKPEMWTELFKHERVGVTTSFQYGDKRLKGDGTPFTDKEFLEISNLFLKHVGYRPDFIAVIDQDNVDSVMRTVKLARYLGIESKINYVSASGPEVVNRGVKMGSINNFYTQADMYEQYLAIHDAGLGEWEYNTKQMVRRLKHGNTTCPLSRHCDTGIRALQPGQNYYSCGSFGDDNEHPIDFKREMAGEFFTPLQKVAELDSMKNACYECPMFSICNGCRKTIADTKRFGLTEHHCKKMKSLAPRIIEANGMTGMLDPTPYVDESVQLIPVCSV
;
A
#
# COMPACT_ATOMS: atom_id res chain seq x y z
N MET A 1 11.94 2.56 20.75
CA MET A 1 12.69 1.44 20.13
C MET A 1 13.82 2.05 19.34
N ASP A 2 14.97 1.46 19.47
CA ASP A 2 16.15 1.84 18.71
C ASP A 2 16.11 1.11 17.35
N ILE A 3 16.31 1.85 16.27
CA ILE A 3 16.32 1.29 14.92
C ILE A 3 17.42 0.24 14.75
N GLU A 4 18.53 0.43 15.40
CA GLU A 4 19.65 -0.51 15.36
C GLU A 4 19.29 -1.86 15.98
N SER A 5 18.65 -1.87 17.15
CA SER A 5 18.14 -3.10 17.78
C SER A 5 17.11 -3.81 16.88
N PHE A 6 16.29 -3.04 16.17
CA PHE A 6 15.35 -3.59 15.20
C PHE A 6 16.09 -4.28 14.04
N LEU A 7 17.09 -3.63 13.45
CA LEU A 7 17.82 -4.15 12.31
C LEU A 7 18.66 -5.38 12.68
N HIS A 8 19.21 -5.44 13.90
CA HIS A 8 19.84 -6.66 14.41
C HIS A 8 18.88 -7.84 14.50
N ARG A 9 17.61 -7.58 14.86
CA ARG A 9 16.59 -8.64 14.93
C ARG A 9 16.10 -9.08 13.56
N PHE A 10 16.05 -8.16 12.60
CA PHE A 10 15.55 -8.38 11.24
C PHE A 10 16.62 -8.01 10.20
N PRO A 11 17.73 -8.78 10.15
CA PRO A 11 18.85 -8.46 9.26
C PRO A 11 18.52 -8.59 7.77
N GLU A 12 17.42 -9.28 7.44
CA GLU A 12 16.89 -9.42 6.08
C GLU A 12 16.05 -8.21 5.61
N THR A 13 15.95 -7.16 6.42
CA THR A 13 15.20 -5.96 6.05
C THR A 13 15.77 -5.33 4.79
N SER A 14 15.04 -5.38 3.69
CA SER A 14 15.45 -4.82 2.40
C SER A 14 15.06 -3.35 2.23
N THR A 15 13.98 -2.92 2.88
CA THR A 15 13.46 -1.55 2.72
C THR A 15 12.85 -1.04 4.01
N ILE A 16 13.23 0.17 4.39
CA ILE A 16 12.56 0.96 5.43
C ILE A 16 11.69 2.00 4.72
N ILE A 17 10.37 1.81 4.81
CA ILE A 17 9.41 2.77 4.27
C ILE A 17 9.18 3.86 5.31
N VAL A 18 9.66 5.06 5.01
CA VAL A 18 9.47 6.23 5.86
C VAL A 18 8.13 6.85 5.53
N ASN A 19 7.16 6.61 6.40
CA ASN A 19 5.78 7.03 6.26
C ASN A 19 5.29 7.59 7.61
N GLY A 20 4.05 8.05 7.67
CA GLY A 20 3.47 8.61 8.89
C GLY A 20 3.69 10.12 9.00
N GLY A 21 2.61 10.91 8.95
CA GLY A 21 2.68 12.34 8.75
C GLY A 21 3.39 12.66 7.44
N ASP A 22 4.32 13.60 7.47
CA ASP A 22 5.25 13.82 6.34
C ASP A 22 6.68 13.57 6.83
N PRO A 23 7.47 12.70 6.17
CA PRO A 23 8.86 12.43 6.56
C PRO A 23 9.73 13.69 6.64
N LEU A 24 9.46 14.69 5.80
CA LEU A 24 10.27 15.90 5.75
C LEU A 24 10.01 16.87 6.93
N MET A 25 9.18 16.48 7.87
CA MET A 25 9.08 17.14 9.19
C MET A 25 10.27 16.84 10.10
N MET A 26 10.98 15.72 9.86
CA MET A 26 12.26 15.41 10.52
C MET A 26 13.41 16.05 9.73
N PRO A 27 14.48 16.52 10.38
CA PRO A 27 15.61 17.11 9.64
C PRO A 27 16.39 16.03 8.87
N PRO A 28 17.08 16.39 7.76
CA PRO A 28 17.88 15.44 6.97
C PRO A 28 18.90 14.64 7.79
N LYS A 29 19.48 15.25 8.83
CA LYS A 29 20.42 14.57 9.74
C LYS A 29 19.86 13.28 10.33
N TYR A 30 18.57 13.27 10.67
CA TYR A 30 17.92 12.05 11.20
C TYR A 30 18.05 10.86 10.25
N TYR A 31 17.96 11.11 8.95
CA TYR A 31 18.05 10.07 7.92
C TYR A 31 19.48 9.71 7.60
N TRP A 32 20.39 10.67 7.67
CA TRP A 32 21.82 10.39 7.57
C TRP A 32 22.30 9.50 8.72
N ASP A 33 21.81 9.71 9.93
CA ASP A 33 22.13 8.86 11.08
C ASP A 33 21.62 7.41 10.85
N ILE A 34 20.48 7.23 10.18
CA ILE A 34 20.00 5.88 9.80
C ILE A 34 20.90 5.25 8.73
N ILE A 35 21.29 6.00 7.71
CA ILE A 35 22.19 5.51 6.66
C ILE A 35 23.52 5.06 7.27
N GLU A 36 24.11 5.85 8.17
CA GLU A 36 25.33 5.49 8.88
C GLU A 36 25.20 4.18 9.68
N ILE A 37 24.05 3.97 10.34
CA ILE A 37 23.76 2.70 11.03
C ILE A 37 23.72 1.54 10.03
N LEU A 38 23.04 1.69 8.89
CA LEU A 38 22.95 0.66 7.86
C LEU A 38 24.33 0.30 7.29
N GLU A 39 25.17 1.29 7.03
CA GLU A 39 26.54 1.10 6.54
C GLU A 39 27.39 0.36 7.56
N ARG A 40 27.33 0.76 8.83
CA ARG A 40 28.06 0.11 9.92
C ARG A 40 27.65 -1.34 10.14
N LEU A 41 26.37 -1.65 9.91
CA LEU A 41 25.84 -3.01 9.99
C LEU A 41 26.08 -3.83 8.71
N GLY A 42 26.62 -3.23 7.65
CA GLY A 42 26.84 -3.90 6.36
C GLY A 42 25.53 -4.32 5.67
N MET A 43 24.43 -3.62 5.93
CA MET A 43 23.13 -3.93 5.36
C MET A 43 22.90 -3.22 4.04
N ASP A 44 22.28 -3.91 3.09
CA ASP A 44 21.90 -3.36 1.78
C ASP A 44 20.44 -2.87 1.76
N THR A 45 20.03 -2.21 2.84
CA THR A 45 18.69 -1.71 3.06
C THR A 45 18.53 -0.33 2.43
N THR A 46 17.38 -0.11 1.77
CA THR A 46 17.01 1.18 1.19
C THR A 46 16.04 1.94 2.09
N LEU A 47 16.07 3.27 2.00
CA LEU A 47 15.08 4.18 2.60
C LEU A 47 14.11 4.65 1.52
N ALA A 48 12.85 4.27 1.62
CA ALA A 48 11.79 4.68 0.70
C ALA A 48 10.93 5.77 1.34
N PHE A 49 11.01 6.97 0.80
CA PHE A 49 10.22 8.12 1.27
C PHE A 49 8.90 8.23 0.51
N THR A 50 7.81 8.46 1.24
CA THR A 50 6.55 8.94 0.67
C THR A 50 6.23 10.30 1.28
N THR A 51 6.35 11.36 0.50
CA THR A 51 6.25 12.74 0.99
C THR A 51 5.46 13.63 0.03
N ASN A 52 4.84 14.69 0.54
CA ASN A 52 4.22 15.71 -0.29
C ASN A 52 5.23 16.66 -0.96
N LEU A 53 6.51 16.53 -0.63
CA LEU A 53 7.63 17.36 -1.11
C LEU A 53 7.51 18.87 -0.83
N TRP A 54 6.59 19.28 0.04
CA TRP A 54 6.40 20.71 0.31
C TRP A 54 7.59 21.34 1.04
N ALA A 55 8.21 20.60 1.95
CA ALA A 55 9.44 21.07 2.62
C ALA A 55 10.64 21.14 1.65
N PHE A 56 10.73 20.17 0.72
CA PHE A 56 11.71 20.21 -0.37
C PHE A 56 11.48 21.42 -1.28
N TYR A 57 10.23 21.70 -1.67
CA TYR A 57 9.89 22.85 -2.52
C TYR A 57 10.34 24.18 -1.92
N LYS A 58 10.22 24.31 -0.60
CA LYS A 58 10.65 25.53 0.11
C LYS A 58 12.16 25.67 0.25
N LYS A 59 12.89 24.56 0.40
CA LYS A 59 14.33 24.53 0.65
C LYS A 59 14.98 23.30 -0.01
N PRO A 60 15.07 23.28 -1.35
CA PRO A 60 15.57 22.10 -2.08
C PRO A 60 17.01 21.73 -1.72
N GLU A 61 17.87 22.71 -1.48
CA GLU A 61 19.27 22.53 -1.14
C GLU A 61 19.48 21.71 0.15
N MET A 62 18.52 21.79 1.07
CA MET A 62 18.59 21.05 2.33
C MET A 62 18.45 19.53 2.12
N TRP A 63 17.71 19.10 1.10
CA TRP A 63 17.32 17.72 0.87
C TRP A 63 18.05 17.07 -0.31
N THR A 64 18.64 17.86 -1.19
CA THR A 64 19.18 17.41 -2.46
C THR A 64 20.19 16.28 -2.29
N GLU A 65 21.15 16.41 -1.40
CA GLU A 65 22.20 15.40 -1.20
C GLU A 65 21.63 14.10 -0.62
N LEU A 66 20.67 14.20 0.30
CA LEU A 66 19.98 13.03 0.83
C LEU A 66 19.22 12.28 -0.28
N PHE A 67 18.48 13.01 -1.12
CA PHE A 67 17.67 12.39 -2.17
C PHE A 67 18.46 11.88 -3.38
N LYS A 68 19.71 12.29 -3.50
CA LYS A 68 20.66 11.72 -4.47
C LYS A 68 21.36 10.47 -3.97
N HIS A 69 21.28 10.18 -2.67
CA HIS A 69 21.97 9.04 -2.11
C HIS A 69 21.41 7.72 -2.67
N GLU A 70 22.28 6.79 -3.06
CA GLU A 70 21.91 5.53 -3.73
C GLU A 70 20.94 4.65 -2.94
N ARG A 71 20.95 4.76 -1.61
CA ARG A 71 20.02 4.04 -0.71
C ARG A 71 18.66 4.73 -0.57
N VAL A 72 18.45 5.87 -1.20
CA VAL A 72 17.24 6.67 -1.00
C VAL A 72 16.36 6.66 -2.24
N GLY A 73 15.12 6.19 -2.09
CA GLY A 73 14.07 6.30 -3.08
C GLY A 73 12.98 7.27 -2.62
N VAL A 74 12.51 8.11 -3.51
CA VAL A 74 11.47 9.10 -3.19
C VAL A 74 10.26 8.89 -4.08
N THR A 75 9.10 8.76 -3.46
CA THR A 75 7.79 8.89 -4.11
C THR A 75 7.06 10.09 -3.53
N THR A 76 6.24 10.71 -4.34
CA THR A 76 5.42 11.84 -3.87
C THR A 76 3.94 11.50 -3.92
N SER A 77 3.10 12.47 -3.63
CA SER A 77 1.67 12.25 -3.65
C SER A 77 0.95 13.43 -4.25
N PHE A 78 0.06 13.13 -5.19
CA PHE A 78 -0.81 14.10 -5.83
C PHE A 78 -2.14 13.46 -6.21
N GLN A 79 -3.22 14.20 -6.06
CA GLN A 79 -4.55 13.80 -6.55
C GLN A 79 -5.31 15.04 -6.96
N TYR A 80 -6.14 14.92 -7.97
CA TYR A 80 -7.06 15.97 -8.35
C TYR A 80 -8.19 16.11 -7.31
N GLY A 81 -8.75 17.30 -7.19
CA GLY A 81 -9.76 17.66 -6.21
C GLY A 81 -9.22 18.59 -5.14
N ASP A 82 -10.09 19.03 -4.28
CA ASP A 82 -9.83 20.06 -3.25
C ASP A 82 -9.55 19.52 -1.85
N LYS A 83 -9.56 18.18 -1.69
CA LYS A 83 -9.33 17.54 -0.39
C LYS A 83 -7.86 17.48 0.04
N ARG A 84 -6.93 17.62 -0.92
CA ARG A 84 -5.52 17.67 -0.59
C ARG A 84 -5.12 19.09 -0.29
N LEU A 85 -5.02 19.41 0.99
CA LEU A 85 -4.75 20.76 1.46
C LEU A 85 -3.27 20.95 1.80
N LYS A 86 -2.78 22.15 1.55
CA LYS A 86 -1.51 22.66 2.08
C LYS A 86 -1.68 23.09 3.53
N GLY A 87 -0.58 23.41 4.21
CA GLY A 87 -0.59 23.83 5.60
C GLY A 87 -1.37 25.14 5.87
N ASP A 88 -1.65 25.93 4.82
CA ASP A 88 -2.49 27.13 4.88
C ASP A 88 -3.98 26.86 4.62
N GLY A 89 -4.37 25.60 4.45
CA GLY A 89 -5.74 25.17 4.16
C GLY A 89 -6.17 25.34 2.70
N THR A 90 -5.29 25.81 1.81
CA THR A 90 -5.61 25.92 0.38
C THR A 90 -5.33 24.59 -0.35
N PRO A 91 -6.08 24.27 -1.42
CA PRO A 91 -5.84 23.08 -2.22
C PRO A 91 -4.44 23.04 -2.84
N PHE A 92 -3.86 21.82 -2.88
CA PHE A 92 -2.64 21.56 -3.61
C PHE A 92 -2.96 21.33 -5.09
N THR A 93 -2.51 22.22 -5.96
CA THR A 93 -2.89 22.25 -7.37
C THR A 93 -1.96 21.40 -8.26
N ASP A 94 -2.45 21.03 -9.45
CA ASP A 94 -1.63 20.36 -10.49
C ASP A 94 -0.48 21.25 -10.97
N LYS A 95 -0.66 22.57 -11.00
CA LYS A 95 0.41 23.52 -11.31
C LYS A 95 1.54 23.43 -10.29
N GLU A 96 1.23 23.48 -9.00
CA GLU A 96 2.23 23.34 -7.93
C GLU A 96 2.91 21.96 -7.96
N PHE A 97 2.15 20.90 -8.25
CA PHE A 97 2.72 19.57 -8.42
C PHE A 97 3.74 19.52 -9.58
N LEU A 98 3.42 20.13 -10.71
CA LEU A 98 4.34 20.22 -11.86
C LEU A 98 5.58 21.04 -11.52
N GLU A 99 5.43 22.17 -10.83
CA GLU A 99 6.55 22.99 -10.37
C GLU A 99 7.49 22.21 -9.45
N ILE A 100 6.94 21.49 -8.47
CA ILE A 100 7.71 20.64 -7.54
C ILE A 100 8.41 19.50 -8.28
N SER A 101 7.71 18.83 -9.19
CA SER A 101 8.27 17.74 -9.99
C SER A 101 9.44 18.23 -10.87
N ASN A 102 9.33 19.40 -11.48
CA ASN A 102 10.40 20.01 -12.25
C ASN A 102 11.57 20.46 -11.38
N LEU A 103 11.28 21.01 -10.20
CA LEU A 103 12.32 21.39 -9.24
C LEU A 103 13.09 20.16 -8.75
N PHE A 104 12.39 19.06 -8.48
CA PHE A 104 12.99 17.80 -8.06
C PHE A 104 13.90 17.23 -9.17
N LEU A 105 13.43 17.21 -10.41
CA LEU A 105 14.26 16.81 -11.56
C LEU A 105 15.54 17.66 -11.66
N LYS A 106 15.41 18.98 -11.51
CA LYS A 106 16.56 19.91 -11.59
C LYS A 106 17.61 19.64 -10.51
N HIS A 107 17.18 19.38 -9.28
CA HIS A 107 18.08 19.24 -8.11
C HIS A 107 18.57 17.81 -7.88
N VAL A 108 17.71 16.82 -8.12
CA VAL A 108 18.00 15.42 -7.80
C VAL A 108 18.36 14.58 -9.03
N GLY A 109 17.85 14.95 -10.21
CA GLY A 109 18.19 14.31 -11.47
C GLY A 109 17.11 13.38 -12.03
N TYR A 110 16.02 13.16 -11.31
CA TYR A 110 14.86 12.39 -11.79
C TYR A 110 13.55 13.01 -11.31
N ARG A 111 12.42 12.55 -11.82
CA ARG A 111 11.08 12.88 -11.29
C ARG A 111 10.60 11.74 -10.41
N PRO A 112 10.09 12.02 -9.20
CA PRO A 112 9.53 10.98 -8.36
C PRO A 112 8.20 10.48 -8.92
N ASP A 113 7.97 9.18 -8.83
CA ASP A 113 6.64 8.60 -9.00
C ASP A 113 5.68 9.13 -7.94
N PHE A 114 4.38 9.01 -8.17
CA PHE A 114 3.43 9.55 -7.21
C PHE A 114 2.25 8.64 -6.90
N ILE A 115 1.74 8.80 -5.69
CA ILE A 115 0.54 8.12 -5.20
C ILE A 115 -0.64 9.09 -5.29
N ALA A 116 -1.75 8.63 -5.85
CA ALA A 116 -3.04 9.30 -5.83
C ALA A 116 -4.03 8.50 -4.99
N VAL A 117 -4.77 9.18 -4.11
CA VAL A 117 -5.83 8.55 -3.32
C VAL A 117 -7.17 8.92 -3.91
N ILE A 118 -7.95 7.91 -4.26
CA ILE A 118 -9.24 8.06 -4.93
C ILE A 118 -10.37 7.76 -3.94
N ASP A 119 -11.35 8.62 -3.97
CA ASP A 119 -12.63 8.44 -3.31
C ASP A 119 -13.79 8.76 -4.28
N GLN A 120 -15.02 8.78 -3.79
CA GLN A 120 -16.20 9.03 -4.63
C GLN A 120 -16.22 10.43 -5.25
N ASP A 121 -15.57 11.41 -4.61
CA ASP A 121 -15.63 12.80 -5.07
C ASP A 121 -14.60 13.08 -6.18
N ASN A 122 -13.58 12.23 -6.33
CA ASN A 122 -12.52 12.43 -7.32
C ASN A 122 -12.28 11.24 -8.26
N VAL A 123 -13.13 10.20 -8.24
CA VAL A 123 -12.98 9.01 -9.09
C VAL A 123 -12.94 9.37 -10.58
N ASP A 124 -13.67 10.37 -11.01
CA ASP A 124 -13.68 10.85 -12.40
C ASP A 124 -12.29 11.38 -12.83
N SER A 125 -11.42 11.68 -11.89
CA SER A 125 -10.07 12.14 -12.17
C SER A 125 -9.04 11.02 -12.43
N VAL A 126 -9.41 9.75 -12.25
CA VAL A 126 -8.50 8.60 -12.40
C VAL A 126 -7.76 8.63 -13.73
N MET A 127 -8.49 8.73 -14.84
CA MET A 127 -7.88 8.76 -16.17
C MET A 127 -7.02 10.00 -16.41
N ARG A 128 -7.39 11.15 -15.85
CA ARG A 128 -6.59 12.37 -15.90
C ARG A 128 -5.28 12.20 -15.12
N THR A 129 -5.34 11.54 -13.97
CA THR A 129 -4.17 11.24 -13.13
C THR A 129 -3.14 10.37 -13.87
N VAL A 130 -3.59 9.30 -14.53
CA VAL A 130 -2.69 8.42 -15.29
C VAL A 130 -2.14 9.11 -16.54
N LYS A 131 -2.93 9.93 -17.23
CA LYS A 131 -2.44 10.75 -18.34
C LYS A 131 -1.39 11.76 -17.89
N LEU A 132 -1.50 12.32 -16.69
CA LEU A 132 -0.48 13.19 -16.12
C LEU A 132 0.82 12.42 -15.86
N ALA A 133 0.75 11.21 -15.29
CA ALA A 133 1.91 10.34 -15.10
C ALA A 133 2.63 10.08 -16.44
N ARG A 134 1.88 9.69 -17.47
CA ARG A 134 2.40 9.50 -18.83
C ARG A 134 3.06 10.75 -19.39
N TYR A 135 2.43 11.91 -19.22
CA TYR A 135 2.99 13.20 -19.69
C TYR A 135 4.32 13.52 -19.03
N LEU A 136 4.46 13.22 -17.74
CA LEU A 136 5.70 13.44 -16.99
C LEU A 136 6.75 12.36 -17.18
N GLY A 137 6.40 11.24 -17.81
CA GLY A 137 7.29 10.07 -17.96
C GLY A 137 7.57 9.35 -16.65
N ILE A 138 6.61 9.35 -15.72
CA ILE A 138 6.69 8.72 -14.39
C ILE A 138 5.51 7.77 -14.18
N GLU A 139 5.55 7.00 -13.10
CA GLU A 139 4.46 6.09 -12.73
C GLU A 139 3.53 6.74 -11.69
N SER A 140 2.24 6.52 -11.84
CA SER A 140 1.26 6.77 -10.79
C SER A 140 0.91 5.48 -10.07
N LYS A 141 0.53 5.58 -8.79
CA LYS A 141 -0.07 4.49 -8.03
C LYS A 141 -1.40 4.96 -7.48
N ILE A 142 -2.48 4.41 -7.99
CA ILE A 142 -3.83 4.78 -7.59
C ILE A 142 -4.28 3.89 -6.44
N ASN A 143 -4.33 4.48 -5.25
CA ASN A 143 -4.92 3.87 -4.07
C ASN A 143 -6.35 4.39 -3.87
N TYR A 144 -7.10 3.78 -2.99
CA TYR A 144 -8.45 4.20 -2.62
C TYR A 144 -8.56 4.41 -1.12
N VAL A 145 -9.53 5.22 -0.73
CA VAL A 145 -9.88 5.40 0.68
C VAL A 145 -10.59 4.12 1.14
N SER A 146 -9.89 3.35 1.95
CA SER A 146 -10.44 2.15 2.58
C SER A 146 -11.26 2.49 3.81
N ALA A 147 -12.12 1.55 4.24
CA ALA A 147 -12.92 1.68 5.45
C ALA A 147 -12.08 1.37 6.70
N SER A 148 -11.01 2.14 6.94
CA SER A 148 -10.11 1.97 8.09
C SER A 148 -9.59 3.30 8.61
N GLY A 149 -9.10 3.30 9.85
CA GLY A 149 -8.42 4.42 10.47
C GLY A 149 -9.30 5.65 10.74
N PRO A 150 -8.68 6.81 10.90
CA PRO A 150 -9.36 8.07 11.20
C PRO A 150 -10.44 8.47 10.17
N GLU A 151 -10.33 8.04 8.93
CA GLU A 151 -11.32 8.33 7.89
C GLU A 151 -12.70 7.76 8.23
N VAL A 152 -12.76 6.60 8.85
CA VAL A 152 -14.02 5.99 9.30
C VAL A 152 -14.70 6.86 10.37
N VAL A 153 -13.91 7.37 11.30
CA VAL A 153 -14.41 8.24 12.39
C VAL A 153 -14.79 9.61 11.85
N ASN A 154 -13.94 10.20 11.02
CA ASN A 154 -14.12 11.57 10.50
C ASN A 154 -15.31 11.69 9.56
N ARG A 155 -15.62 10.64 8.79
CA ARG A 155 -16.78 10.64 7.87
C ARG A 155 -18.09 10.27 8.54
N GLY A 156 -18.08 9.94 9.83
CA GLY A 156 -19.29 9.55 10.56
C GLY A 156 -20.00 8.34 9.92
N VAL A 157 -19.22 7.42 9.37
CA VAL A 157 -19.74 6.29 8.62
C VAL A 157 -20.51 5.36 9.52
N LYS A 158 -21.78 5.17 9.21
CA LYS A 158 -22.62 4.18 9.87
C LYS A 158 -22.36 2.80 9.30
N MET A 159 -22.30 1.79 10.15
CA MET A 159 -22.25 0.39 9.71
C MET A 159 -23.37 0.11 8.69
N GLY A 160 -23.00 -0.56 7.58
CA GLY A 160 -23.95 -0.85 6.49
C GLY A 160 -24.12 0.24 5.44
N SER A 161 -23.39 1.36 5.52
CA SER A 161 -23.45 2.40 4.49
C SER A 161 -22.45 2.10 3.36
N ILE A 162 -22.95 1.57 2.25
CA ILE A 162 -22.15 1.24 1.05
C ILE A 162 -21.63 2.50 0.35
N ASN A 163 -22.29 3.66 0.54
CA ASN A 163 -22.13 4.82 -0.32
C ASN A 163 -20.83 5.65 -0.07
N ASN A 164 -20.02 5.30 0.92
CA ASN A 164 -18.91 6.17 1.35
C ASN A 164 -17.52 5.60 1.08
N PHE A 165 -17.39 4.32 0.76
CA PHE A 165 -16.07 3.69 0.53
C PHE A 165 -16.04 2.88 -0.75
N TYR A 166 -14.89 2.91 -1.41
CA TYR A 166 -14.56 1.94 -2.43
C TYR A 166 -14.09 0.64 -1.79
N THR A 167 -14.44 -0.47 -2.43
CA THR A 167 -13.81 -1.76 -2.18
C THR A 167 -12.67 -1.97 -3.16
N GLN A 168 -11.84 -2.97 -2.92
CA GLN A 168 -10.82 -3.38 -3.88
C GLN A 168 -11.44 -3.73 -5.24
N ALA A 169 -12.66 -4.29 -5.26
CA ALA A 169 -13.36 -4.62 -6.49
C ALA A 169 -13.71 -3.37 -7.34
N ASP A 170 -14.06 -2.26 -6.69
CA ASP A 170 -14.32 -1.00 -7.37
C ASP A 170 -13.05 -0.46 -8.04
N MET A 171 -11.91 -0.65 -7.38
CA MET A 171 -10.62 -0.26 -7.96
C MET A 171 -10.18 -1.15 -9.11
N TYR A 172 -10.48 -2.46 -9.07
CA TYR A 172 -10.23 -3.34 -10.21
C TYR A 172 -10.97 -2.89 -11.47
N GLU A 173 -12.19 -2.37 -11.33
CA GLU A 173 -12.92 -1.76 -12.45
C GLU A 173 -12.15 -0.57 -13.05
N GLN A 174 -11.58 0.30 -12.19
CA GLN A 174 -10.75 1.43 -12.66
C GLN A 174 -9.45 0.94 -13.33
N TYR A 175 -8.79 -0.06 -12.75
CA TYR A 175 -7.57 -0.63 -13.35
C TYR A 175 -7.84 -1.28 -14.72
N LEU A 176 -8.96 -1.95 -14.89
CA LEU A 176 -9.39 -2.46 -16.20
C LEU A 176 -9.65 -1.33 -17.20
N ALA A 177 -10.31 -0.26 -16.79
CA ALA A 177 -10.53 0.90 -17.65
C ALA A 177 -9.20 1.56 -18.08
N ILE A 178 -8.22 1.65 -17.19
CA ILE A 178 -6.87 2.15 -17.50
C ILE A 178 -6.17 1.22 -18.49
N HIS A 179 -6.27 -0.10 -18.29
CA HIS A 179 -5.72 -1.10 -19.20
C HIS A 179 -6.31 -0.99 -20.61
N ASP A 180 -7.64 -0.94 -20.72
CA ASP A 180 -8.36 -0.82 -21.99
C ASP A 180 -8.03 0.47 -22.74
N ALA A 181 -7.70 1.53 -22.02
CA ALA A 181 -7.24 2.79 -22.59
C ALA A 181 -5.76 2.76 -23.06
N GLY A 182 -5.06 1.63 -22.91
CA GLY A 182 -3.64 1.50 -23.24
C GLY A 182 -2.71 2.32 -22.34
N LEU A 183 -3.13 2.60 -21.11
CA LEU A 183 -2.39 3.41 -20.14
C LEU A 183 -1.79 2.58 -19.00
N GLY A 184 -1.88 1.25 -19.05
CA GLY A 184 -1.48 0.35 -17.97
C GLY A 184 -0.01 0.47 -17.55
N GLU A 185 0.89 0.82 -18.49
CA GLU A 185 2.32 0.99 -18.18
C GLU A 185 2.61 2.21 -17.28
N TRP A 186 1.66 3.13 -17.15
CA TRP A 186 1.80 4.37 -16.37
C TRP A 186 1.09 4.31 -15.01
N GLU A 187 0.52 3.14 -14.67
CA GLU A 187 -0.16 2.95 -13.39
C GLU A 187 0.24 1.60 -12.73
N TYR A 188 0.81 1.70 -11.54
CA TYR A 188 1.41 0.59 -10.82
C TYR A 188 0.43 -0.57 -10.57
N ASN A 189 -0.76 -0.28 -10.02
CA ASN A 189 -1.70 -1.34 -9.65
C ASN A 189 -2.30 -2.03 -10.87
N THR A 190 -2.49 -1.31 -11.98
CA THR A 190 -2.89 -1.87 -13.27
C THR A 190 -1.83 -2.83 -13.79
N LYS A 191 -0.55 -2.47 -13.75
CA LYS A 191 0.55 -3.39 -14.09
C LYS A 191 0.54 -4.65 -13.22
N GLN A 192 0.31 -4.49 -11.92
CA GLN A 192 0.22 -5.64 -11.02
C GLN A 192 -0.99 -6.52 -11.36
N MET A 193 -2.13 -5.93 -11.64
CA MET A 193 -3.36 -6.66 -12.02
C MET A 193 -3.15 -7.53 -13.26
N VAL A 194 -2.58 -6.99 -14.33
CA VAL A 194 -2.37 -7.74 -15.60
C VAL A 194 -1.28 -8.80 -15.52
N ARG A 195 -0.49 -8.79 -14.46
CA ARG A 195 0.57 -9.80 -14.20
C ARG A 195 0.20 -10.79 -13.13
N ARG A 196 -0.95 -10.59 -12.48
CA ARG A 196 -1.30 -11.32 -11.27
C ARG A 196 -1.41 -12.82 -11.47
N LEU A 197 -2.15 -13.26 -12.46
CA LEU A 197 -2.42 -14.70 -12.67
C LEU A 197 -1.18 -15.46 -13.15
N LYS A 198 -0.30 -14.81 -13.90
CA LYS A 198 0.92 -15.44 -14.40
C LYS A 198 2.09 -15.39 -13.41
N HIS A 199 2.16 -14.36 -12.59
CA HIS A 199 3.35 -14.08 -11.78
C HIS A 199 3.03 -13.91 -10.29
N GLY A 200 1.79 -14.13 -9.86
CA GLY A 200 1.38 -13.96 -8.47
C GLY A 200 1.43 -12.51 -7.96
N ASN A 201 1.53 -11.52 -8.85
CA ASN A 201 1.62 -10.11 -8.48
C ASN A 201 0.38 -9.67 -7.69
N THR A 202 0.51 -8.66 -6.85
CA THR A 202 -0.59 -8.13 -6.03
C THR A 202 -0.68 -6.61 -6.16
N THR A 203 -1.92 -6.11 -6.24
CA THR A 203 -2.19 -4.67 -6.26
C THR A 203 -2.01 -4.02 -4.89
N CYS A 204 -2.03 -4.81 -3.83
CA CYS A 204 -1.70 -4.33 -2.50
C CYS A 204 -0.20 -4.51 -2.24
N PRO A 205 0.50 -3.56 -1.58
CA PRO A 205 1.84 -3.81 -1.06
C PRO A 205 1.83 -4.93 -0.01
N LEU A 206 0.66 -5.25 0.54
CA LEU A 206 0.45 -6.36 1.46
C LEU A 206 0.53 -7.67 0.68
N SER A 207 1.58 -8.40 0.90
CA SER A 207 1.75 -9.75 0.37
C SER A 207 0.93 -10.75 1.19
N ARG A 208 0.84 -12.00 0.72
CA ARG A 208 0.28 -13.10 1.53
C ARG A 208 1.10 -13.35 2.80
N HIS A 209 2.33 -12.90 2.82
CA HIS A 209 3.27 -13.04 3.92
C HIS A 209 3.38 -11.77 4.78
N CYS A 210 2.31 -10.98 4.90
CA CYS A 210 2.32 -9.74 5.69
C CYS A 210 2.82 -9.97 7.13
N ASP A 211 2.46 -11.09 7.72
CA ASP A 211 2.85 -11.40 9.10
C ASP A 211 4.35 -11.65 9.28
N THR A 212 5.05 -12.00 8.23
CA THR A 212 6.50 -12.25 8.24
C THR A 212 7.30 -11.20 7.50
N GLY A 213 6.72 -10.62 6.43
CA GLY A 213 7.42 -9.72 5.53
C GLY A 213 7.28 -8.23 5.85
N ILE A 214 6.35 -7.84 6.71
CA ILE A 214 6.08 -6.42 6.99
C ILE A 214 6.00 -6.18 8.50
N ARG A 215 6.64 -5.09 8.92
CA ARG A 215 6.53 -4.55 10.27
C ARG A 215 6.18 -3.06 10.19
N ALA A 216 4.98 -2.71 10.65
CA ALA A 216 4.53 -1.34 10.74
C ALA A 216 4.64 -0.87 12.19
N LEU A 217 5.50 0.12 12.42
CA LEU A 217 5.65 0.76 13.71
C LEU A 217 4.78 2.02 13.76
N GLN A 218 3.94 2.10 14.77
CA GLN A 218 3.08 3.26 15.01
C GLN A 218 3.60 4.11 16.17
N PRO A 219 3.22 5.40 16.25
CA PRO A 219 3.42 6.22 17.43
C PRO A 219 2.92 5.48 18.70
N GLY A 220 3.67 5.53 19.79
CA GLY A 220 3.35 4.76 20.99
C GLY A 220 4.04 3.41 21.06
N GLN A 221 4.91 3.09 20.10
CA GLN A 221 5.76 1.89 20.06
C GLN A 221 4.99 0.58 19.86
N ASN A 222 3.77 0.64 19.39
CA ASN A 222 3.04 -0.55 18.98
C ASN A 222 3.47 -1.00 17.59
N TYR A 223 3.44 -2.30 17.39
CA TYR A 223 3.85 -3.01 16.20
C TYR A 223 2.72 -3.72 15.53
N TYR A 224 2.72 -3.73 14.20
CA TYR A 224 1.69 -4.40 13.42
C TYR A 224 2.29 -5.06 12.17
N SER A 225 1.65 -6.08 11.66
CA SER A 225 1.99 -6.71 10.38
C SER A 225 1.48 -5.92 9.16
N CYS A 226 0.75 -4.84 9.38
CA CYS A 226 0.16 -4.01 8.33
C CYS A 226 -0.08 -2.59 8.86
N GLY A 227 0.16 -1.57 8.05
CA GLY A 227 -0.13 -0.18 8.40
C GLY A 227 -1.61 0.03 8.75
N SER A 228 -2.53 -0.54 7.98
CA SER A 228 -3.97 -0.40 8.22
C SER A 228 -4.44 -1.08 9.52
N PHE A 229 -3.79 -2.13 9.97
CA PHE A 229 -4.03 -2.66 11.33
C PHE A 229 -3.52 -1.69 12.39
N GLY A 230 -2.38 -1.04 12.12
CA GLY A 230 -1.83 -0.01 12.99
C GLY A 230 -2.74 1.21 13.10
N ASP A 231 -3.33 1.65 11.99
CA ASP A 231 -4.25 2.79 11.96
C ASP A 231 -5.51 2.55 12.82
N ASP A 232 -5.98 1.31 12.87
CA ASP A 232 -7.13 0.90 13.69
C ASP A 232 -6.75 0.41 15.09
N ASN A 233 -5.46 0.30 15.41
CA ASN A 233 -4.92 -0.32 16.63
C ASN A 233 -5.40 -1.77 16.83
N GLU A 234 -5.55 -2.51 15.72
CA GLU A 234 -5.99 -3.90 15.72
C GLU A 234 -4.81 -4.87 15.61
N HIS A 235 -4.84 -5.92 16.40
CA HIS A 235 -3.85 -7.02 16.38
C HIS A 235 -2.38 -6.58 16.53
N PRO A 236 -2.03 -5.85 17.59
CA PRO A 236 -0.65 -5.48 17.85
C PRO A 236 0.23 -6.72 18.02
N ILE A 237 1.46 -6.64 17.52
CA ILE A 237 2.48 -7.66 17.73
C ILE A 237 3.21 -7.32 19.03
N ASP A 238 3.39 -8.31 19.90
CA ASP A 238 4.21 -8.14 21.10
C ASP A 238 5.70 -8.10 20.71
N PHE A 239 6.24 -6.89 20.69
CA PHE A 239 7.62 -6.66 20.30
C PHE A 239 8.64 -7.41 21.17
N LYS A 240 8.41 -7.50 22.46
CA LYS A 240 9.35 -8.18 23.37
C LYS A 240 9.44 -9.66 23.05
N ARG A 241 8.30 -10.30 22.79
CA ARG A 241 8.24 -11.71 22.40
C ARG A 241 8.85 -11.91 21.02
N GLU A 242 8.57 -11.03 20.09
CA GLU A 242 9.17 -11.09 18.76
C GLU A 242 10.69 -10.90 18.79
N MET A 243 11.19 -9.95 19.58
CA MET A 243 12.63 -9.77 19.82
C MET A 243 13.29 -10.96 20.52
N ALA A 244 12.53 -11.70 21.32
CA ALA A 244 12.98 -12.95 21.90
C ALA A 244 12.96 -14.13 20.91
N GLY A 245 12.51 -13.91 19.66
CA GLY A 245 12.39 -14.95 18.65
C GLY A 245 11.12 -15.79 18.78
N GLU A 246 10.19 -15.38 19.65
CA GLU A 246 8.90 -16.05 19.80
C GLU A 246 7.96 -15.61 18.69
N PHE A 247 7.62 -16.53 17.79
CA PHE A 247 6.63 -16.28 16.75
C PHE A 247 5.28 -16.84 17.21
N PHE A 248 4.26 -16.01 17.27
CA PHE A 248 2.91 -16.46 17.59
C PHE A 248 1.86 -15.71 16.77
N THR A 249 0.84 -16.43 16.37
CA THR A 249 -0.34 -15.83 15.76
C THR A 249 -1.34 -15.52 16.87
N PRO A 250 -1.75 -14.26 17.08
CA PRO A 250 -2.78 -13.93 18.06
C PRO A 250 -4.05 -14.76 17.82
N LEU A 251 -4.68 -15.26 18.90
CA LEU A 251 -5.91 -16.08 18.82
C LEU A 251 -6.99 -15.47 17.92
N GLN A 252 -7.10 -14.14 17.94
CA GLN A 252 -8.03 -13.41 17.11
C GLN A 252 -7.71 -13.56 15.62
N LYS A 253 -6.43 -13.61 15.23
CA LYS A 253 -6.03 -13.93 13.86
C LYS A 253 -6.39 -15.35 13.45
N VAL A 254 -6.34 -16.29 14.36
CA VAL A 254 -6.79 -17.67 14.11
C VAL A 254 -8.27 -17.69 13.77
N ALA A 255 -9.11 -17.02 14.55
CA ALA A 255 -10.54 -16.89 14.28
C ALA A 255 -10.86 -16.21 12.95
N GLU A 256 -10.08 -15.17 12.58
CA GLU A 256 -10.19 -14.53 11.28
C GLU A 256 -9.78 -15.45 10.15
N LEU A 257 -8.68 -16.21 10.31
CA LEU A 257 -8.23 -17.20 9.33
C LEU A 257 -9.28 -18.30 9.13
N ASP A 258 -9.93 -18.78 10.18
CA ASP A 258 -11.01 -19.75 10.09
C ASP A 258 -12.22 -19.18 9.35
N SER A 259 -12.57 -17.91 9.62
CA SER A 259 -13.62 -17.21 8.89
C SER A 259 -13.30 -17.05 7.39
N MET A 260 -12.03 -16.81 7.04
CA MET A 260 -11.55 -16.73 5.66
C MET A 260 -11.54 -18.11 5.00
N LYS A 261 -11.11 -19.16 5.72
CA LYS A 261 -11.05 -20.54 5.24
C LYS A 261 -12.39 -20.98 4.67
N ASN A 262 -13.46 -20.71 5.38
CA ASN A 262 -14.81 -21.11 4.97
C ASN A 262 -15.43 -20.23 3.86
N ALA A 263 -14.99 -18.99 3.69
CA ALA A 263 -15.61 -18.05 2.76
C ALA A 263 -14.73 -17.69 1.54
N CYS A 264 -13.41 -17.76 1.69
CA CYS A 264 -12.47 -17.26 0.69
C CYS A 264 -11.61 -18.36 0.07
N TYR A 265 -11.11 -19.32 0.84
CA TYR A 265 -10.21 -20.37 0.30
C TYR A 265 -10.87 -21.29 -0.70
N GLU A 266 -12.17 -21.53 -0.57
CA GLU A 266 -12.96 -22.30 -1.54
C GLU A 266 -13.49 -21.43 -2.69
N CYS A 267 -13.24 -20.11 -2.65
CA CYS A 267 -13.73 -19.18 -3.67
C CYS A 267 -12.80 -19.21 -4.90
N PRO A 268 -13.34 -19.45 -6.12
CA PRO A 268 -12.53 -19.46 -7.34
C PRO A 268 -11.84 -18.11 -7.63
N MET A 269 -12.30 -17.02 -6.97
CA MET A 269 -11.71 -15.69 -7.08
C MET A 269 -10.53 -15.45 -6.13
N PHE A 270 -10.15 -16.43 -5.29
CA PHE A 270 -9.13 -16.21 -4.28
C PHE A 270 -7.78 -15.79 -4.87
N SER A 271 -7.36 -16.40 -5.98
CA SER A 271 -6.12 -16.07 -6.69
C SER A 271 -6.12 -14.64 -7.25
N ILE A 272 -7.27 -14.08 -7.57
CA ILE A 272 -7.42 -12.69 -8.03
C ILE A 272 -7.60 -11.74 -6.85
N CYS A 273 -8.52 -12.04 -5.94
CA CYS A 273 -8.88 -11.18 -4.82
C CYS A 273 -7.78 -11.08 -3.75
N ASN A 274 -6.88 -12.05 -3.69
CA ASN A 274 -5.76 -12.15 -2.76
C ASN A 274 -6.11 -12.48 -1.29
N GLY A 275 -7.37 -12.44 -0.89
CA GLY A 275 -7.75 -12.78 0.48
C GLY A 275 -7.08 -11.92 1.56
N CYS A 276 -6.88 -10.63 1.31
CA CYS A 276 -6.31 -9.73 2.32
C CYS A 276 -7.20 -9.69 3.56
N ARG A 277 -6.67 -10.13 4.71
CA ARG A 277 -7.42 -10.21 5.97
C ARG A 277 -8.01 -8.87 6.39
N LYS A 278 -7.23 -7.79 6.25
CA LYS A 278 -7.71 -6.45 6.61
C LYS A 278 -8.88 -6.04 5.71
N THR A 279 -8.74 -6.20 4.39
CA THR A 279 -9.83 -5.91 3.44
C THR A 279 -11.09 -6.72 3.76
N ILE A 280 -10.94 -8.00 4.09
CA ILE A 280 -12.08 -8.87 4.42
C ILE A 280 -12.72 -8.44 5.75
N ALA A 281 -11.92 -8.16 6.77
CA ALA A 281 -12.43 -7.67 8.05
C ALA A 281 -13.21 -6.36 7.89
N ASP A 282 -12.66 -5.41 7.13
CA ASP A 282 -13.28 -4.12 6.88
C ASP A 282 -14.57 -4.27 6.05
N THR A 283 -14.55 -5.04 4.97
CA THR A 283 -15.76 -5.27 4.18
C THR A 283 -16.87 -5.96 4.98
N LYS A 284 -16.52 -6.87 5.89
CA LYS A 284 -17.49 -7.48 6.81
C LYS A 284 -18.05 -6.46 7.81
N ARG A 285 -17.15 -5.69 8.45
CA ARG A 285 -17.53 -4.65 9.44
C ARG A 285 -18.54 -3.66 8.88
N PHE A 286 -18.36 -3.26 7.63
CA PHE A 286 -19.20 -2.24 6.98
C PHE A 286 -20.30 -2.82 6.08
N GLY A 287 -20.50 -4.14 6.06
CA GLY A 287 -21.54 -4.78 5.24
C GLY A 287 -21.27 -4.73 3.73
N LEU A 288 -20.00 -4.57 3.33
CA LEU A 288 -19.58 -4.44 1.92
C LEU A 288 -19.19 -5.76 1.27
N THR A 289 -19.18 -6.86 2.01
CA THR A 289 -18.68 -8.16 1.53
C THR A 289 -19.44 -8.67 0.30
N GLU A 290 -20.76 -8.58 0.33
CA GLU A 290 -21.60 -9.03 -0.80
C GLU A 290 -21.30 -8.20 -2.05
N HIS A 291 -21.28 -6.86 -1.93
CA HIS A 291 -20.94 -5.96 -3.01
C HIS A 291 -19.57 -6.29 -3.60
N HIS A 292 -18.56 -6.38 -2.75
CA HIS A 292 -17.18 -6.70 -3.15
C HIS A 292 -17.11 -8.03 -3.89
N CYS A 293 -17.65 -9.10 -3.31
CA CYS A 293 -17.58 -10.43 -3.89
C CYS A 293 -18.36 -10.54 -5.21
N LYS A 294 -19.55 -9.95 -5.28
CA LYS A 294 -20.36 -9.93 -6.51
C LYS A 294 -19.65 -9.18 -7.63
N LYS A 295 -19.10 -8.01 -7.33
CA LYS A 295 -18.36 -7.19 -8.30
C LYS A 295 -17.09 -7.88 -8.77
N MET A 296 -16.28 -8.45 -7.86
CA MET A 296 -15.07 -9.21 -8.25
C MET A 296 -15.42 -10.36 -9.18
N LYS A 297 -16.45 -11.14 -8.88
CA LYS A 297 -16.91 -12.24 -9.75
C LYS A 297 -17.34 -11.74 -11.13
N SER A 298 -18.01 -10.59 -11.22
CA SER A 298 -18.42 -10.02 -12.51
C SER A 298 -17.26 -9.50 -13.35
N LEU A 299 -16.16 -9.09 -12.71
CA LEU A 299 -14.96 -8.61 -13.40
C LEU A 299 -13.99 -9.74 -13.80
N ALA A 300 -14.19 -10.95 -13.26
CA ALA A 300 -13.28 -12.07 -13.47
C ALA A 300 -12.93 -12.35 -14.93
N PRO A 301 -13.89 -12.44 -15.88
CA PRO A 301 -13.56 -12.72 -17.28
C PRO A 301 -12.60 -11.67 -17.87
N ARG A 302 -12.84 -10.39 -17.58
CA ARG A 302 -12.00 -9.29 -18.07
C ARG A 302 -10.61 -9.29 -17.44
N ILE A 303 -10.50 -9.64 -16.14
CA ILE A 303 -9.21 -9.76 -15.46
C ILE A 303 -8.40 -10.91 -16.06
N ILE A 304 -9.03 -12.05 -16.34
CA ILE A 304 -8.41 -13.20 -17.00
C ILE A 304 -7.88 -12.81 -18.40
N GLU A 305 -8.71 -12.14 -19.18
CA GLU A 305 -8.34 -11.64 -20.52
C GLU A 305 -7.18 -10.66 -20.46
N ALA A 306 -7.23 -9.68 -19.55
CA ALA A 306 -6.16 -8.71 -19.35
C ALA A 306 -4.81 -9.36 -18.93
N ASN A 307 -4.84 -10.54 -18.33
CA ASN A 307 -3.67 -11.36 -18.05
C ASN A 307 -3.20 -12.18 -19.27
N GLY A 308 -3.87 -12.05 -20.42
CA GLY A 308 -3.60 -12.83 -21.63
C GLY A 308 -3.87 -14.32 -21.46
N MET A 309 -4.85 -14.66 -20.63
CA MET A 309 -5.34 -16.02 -20.41
C MET A 309 -6.75 -16.16 -21.00
N THR A 310 -7.06 -17.35 -21.49
CA THR A 310 -8.39 -17.70 -22.00
C THR A 310 -8.88 -18.93 -21.24
N GLY A 311 -10.10 -18.91 -20.79
CA GLY A 311 -10.72 -20.04 -20.10
C GLY A 311 -11.35 -19.66 -18.75
N MET A 312 -12.01 -20.61 -18.13
CA MET A 312 -12.52 -20.45 -16.76
C MET A 312 -11.36 -20.52 -15.78
N LEU A 313 -11.47 -19.72 -14.70
CA LEU A 313 -10.64 -19.96 -13.51
C LEU A 313 -10.85 -21.40 -13.08
N ASP A 314 -9.77 -22.12 -12.88
CA ASP A 314 -9.85 -23.45 -12.27
C ASP A 314 -10.52 -23.30 -10.90
N PRO A 315 -11.65 -23.96 -10.64
CA PRO A 315 -12.31 -23.91 -9.35
C PRO A 315 -11.52 -24.60 -8.25
N THR A 316 -10.45 -25.33 -8.58
CA THR A 316 -9.56 -25.89 -7.56
C THR A 316 -8.95 -24.77 -6.74
N PRO A 317 -9.06 -24.83 -5.41
CA PRO A 317 -8.44 -23.83 -4.55
C PRO A 317 -6.95 -23.78 -4.84
N TYR A 318 -6.43 -22.59 -5.07
CA TYR A 318 -5.00 -22.39 -5.23
C TYR A 318 -4.33 -22.69 -3.89
N VAL A 319 -3.89 -23.90 -3.75
CA VAL A 319 -2.99 -24.30 -2.68
C VAL A 319 -1.58 -24.00 -3.18
N ASP A 320 -1.01 -22.92 -2.70
CA ASP A 320 0.40 -22.65 -2.88
C ASP A 320 1.17 -23.71 -2.08
N GLU A 321 1.65 -24.72 -2.76
CA GLU A 321 2.44 -25.80 -2.14
C GLU A 321 3.73 -25.28 -1.48
N SER A 322 4.16 -24.07 -1.81
CA SER A 322 5.28 -23.40 -1.15
C SER A 322 4.91 -22.82 0.22
N VAL A 323 3.64 -22.63 0.51
CA VAL A 323 3.15 -22.28 1.84
C VAL A 323 3.08 -23.54 2.67
N GLN A 324 4.19 -23.91 3.29
CA GLN A 324 4.13 -24.84 4.42
C GLN A 324 3.19 -24.22 5.45
N LEU A 325 1.99 -24.76 5.54
CA LEU A 325 1.12 -24.53 6.68
C LEU A 325 1.93 -24.97 7.90
N ILE A 326 2.42 -24.00 8.67
CA ILE A 326 3.03 -24.30 9.96
C ILE A 326 1.96 -25.07 10.74
N PRO A 327 2.21 -26.34 11.11
CA PRO A 327 1.21 -27.11 11.83
C PRO A 327 0.83 -26.30 13.08
N VAL A 328 -0.44 -25.99 13.23
CA VAL A 328 -0.98 -25.48 14.48
C VAL A 328 -0.69 -26.55 15.50
N CYS A 329 0.32 -26.34 16.34
CA CYS A 329 0.55 -27.22 17.48
C CYS A 329 -0.76 -27.27 18.26
N SER A 330 -1.42 -28.40 18.19
CA SER A 330 -2.49 -28.74 19.11
C SER A 330 -1.91 -28.73 20.51
N VAL A 331 -2.37 -27.81 21.34
CA VAL A 331 -2.22 -27.83 22.80
C VAL A 331 -3.38 -28.58 23.38
#